data_fcc5f03b1569c79937fbcc3fb56f1cdd
#
_entry.id   fcc5f03b1569c79937fbcc3fb56f1cdd
#
_cell.length_a   1.000
_cell.length_b   1.000
_cell.length_c   1.000
_cell.angle_alpha   90.00
_cell.angle_beta   90.00
_cell.angle_gamma   90.00
#
_symmetry.space_group_name_H-M   'P 1'
#
loop_
_entity.id
_entity.type
_entity.pdbx_description
1 polymer ?
#
loop_
_entity_poly.entity_id
_entity_poly.type
_entity_poly.pdbx_seq_one_letter_code
_entity_poly.pdbx_strand_id
1 'polypeptide(L)'
;MKATTVISCLLLASATATAGEYTGKVYVDANRNGQFDKGEKTLKGILVSDGLNVVKTSASGEYSLPGHKRERFLFITTPSGYKTFRHYHAIENGKTEYDFGVIPYNAHLGGKGEHAFLHISDTEISTATGQEEWVSDLRKYAHNEGAAFIIHTGDICYEGGLKNHKPMMNTVNMEVPVYYCIGNHDLVKGKYGEELFESIYGPVYYSFDAGNTHYIVTPMWGGDYRPGYTKEDVYHWLKNDLAQIPEGKPIVVFNHDYWTSGDRHVFSAGKGMDIDLDAHNLKAWVYGHVHINHITRHGNALAICTSTLARGGIDHATSAFRKIGMDSKG
;
A
#
# COMPACT_ATOMS: atom_id res chain seq x y z
N MET A 1 -60.40 45.83 6.19
CA MET A 1 -58.96 45.76 5.87
C MET A 1 -58.51 44.34 6.16
N LYS A 2 -58.26 43.54 5.15
CA LYS A 2 -57.69 42.18 5.31
C LYS A 2 -56.21 42.25 5.06
N ALA A 3 -55.40 41.85 6.07
CA ALA A 3 -53.95 41.76 5.97
C ALA A 3 -53.57 40.45 5.28
N THR A 4 -52.85 40.53 4.17
CA THR A 4 -52.32 39.38 3.44
C THR A 4 -50.90 39.14 3.92
N THR A 5 -50.67 38.04 4.62
CA THR A 5 -49.36 37.61 5.05
C THR A 5 -48.68 36.88 3.88
N VAL A 6 -47.59 37.45 3.39
CA VAL A 6 -46.71 36.79 2.39
C VAL A 6 -45.69 35.93 3.14
N ILE A 7 -45.80 34.62 2.99
CA ILE A 7 -44.79 33.67 3.48
C ILE A 7 -43.73 33.54 2.39
N SER A 8 -42.53 34.08 2.68
CA SER A 8 -41.34 33.93 1.82
C SER A 8 -40.66 32.60 2.14
N CYS A 9 -40.81 31.58 1.27
CA CYS A 9 -40.03 30.36 1.37
C CYS A 9 -38.61 30.63 0.89
N LEU A 10 -37.67 30.70 1.83
CA LEU A 10 -36.23 30.59 1.50
C LEU A 10 -35.95 29.14 1.11
N LEU A 11 -35.74 28.88 -0.18
CA LEU A 11 -35.09 27.66 -0.68
C LEU A 11 -33.61 27.74 -0.31
N LEU A 12 -33.21 27.00 0.74
CA LEU A 12 -31.81 26.66 0.96
C LEU A 12 -31.41 25.65 -0.13
N ALA A 13 -30.73 26.15 -1.16
CA ALA A 13 -30.00 25.29 -2.07
C ALA A 13 -28.82 24.66 -1.28
N SER A 14 -28.98 23.41 -0.87
CA SER A 14 -27.85 22.60 -0.43
C SER A 14 -26.90 22.43 -1.62
N ALA A 15 -25.81 23.19 -1.65
CA ALA A 15 -24.71 22.92 -2.56
C ALA A 15 -24.16 21.54 -2.18
N THR A 16 -24.52 20.53 -2.96
CA THR A 16 -23.80 19.27 -2.98
C THR A 16 -22.41 19.62 -3.51
N ALA A 17 -21.41 19.64 -2.65
CA ALA A 17 -20.02 19.67 -3.09
C ALA A 17 -19.85 18.48 -4.03
N THR A 18 -19.74 18.72 -5.32
CA THR A 18 -19.29 17.74 -6.29
C THR A 18 -17.83 17.44 -5.94
N ALA A 19 -17.51 16.17 -5.74
CA ALA A 19 -16.12 15.72 -5.65
C ALA A 19 -15.37 16.31 -6.86
N GLY A 20 -14.18 16.90 -6.62
CA GLY A 20 -13.38 17.52 -7.67
C GLY A 20 -12.86 16.48 -8.65
N GLU A 21 -12.45 16.92 -9.81
CA GLU A 21 -11.66 16.12 -10.73
C GLU A 21 -10.17 16.34 -10.40
N TYR A 22 -9.41 15.25 -10.23
CA TYR A 22 -7.97 15.30 -10.02
C TYR A 22 -7.24 14.96 -11.30
N THR A 23 -6.23 15.74 -11.63
CA THR A 23 -5.40 15.57 -12.81
C THR A 23 -3.93 15.55 -12.43
N GLY A 24 -3.08 15.15 -13.35
CA GLY A 24 -1.63 15.16 -13.19
C GLY A 24 -0.95 14.21 -14.17
N LYS A 25 0.31 13.97 -13.97
CA LYS A 25 1.11 13.07 -14.81
C LYS A 25 2.03 12.19 -13.97
N VAL A 26 2.41 11.07 -14.56
CA VAL A 26 3.47 10.21 -14.03
C VAL A 26 4.69 10.32 -14.94
N TYR A 27 5.86 10.59 -14.36
CA TYR A 27 7.09 10.88 -15.08
C TYR A 27 8.32 10.25 -14.43
N VAL A 28 9.40 10.15 -15.21
CA VAL A 28 10.71 9.73 -14.71
C VAL A 28 11.42 10.97 -14.17
N ASP A 29 11.50 11.09 -12.85
CA ASP A 29 12.21 12.15 -12.14
C ASP A 29 13.72 11.89 -12.23
N ALA A 30 14.32 12.35 -13.32
CA ALA A 30 15.71 12.04 -13.66
C ALA A 30 16.72 12.76 -12.75
N ASN A 31 16.39 13.96 -12.31
CA ASN A 31 17.24 14.79 -11.43
C ASN A 31 16.89 14.65 -9.95
N ARG A 32 15.81 13.89 -9.61
CA ARG A 32 15.33 13.57 -8.26
C ARG A 32 14.92 14.81 -7.44
N ASN A 33 14.38 15.82 -8.10
CA ASN A 33 13.93 17.06 -7.45
C ASN A 33 12.44 17.00 -7.02
N GLY A 34 11.71 15.96 -7.43
CA GLY A 34 10.29 15.76 -7.11
C GLY A 34 9.34 16.67 -7.90
N GLN A 35 9.80 17.31 -8.98
CA GLN A 35 9.03 18.17 -9.85
C GLN A 35 9.19 17.72 -11.29
N PHE A 36 8.12 17.87 -12.09
CA PHE A 36 8.21 17.58 -13.51
C PHE A 36 8.95 18.69 -14.26
N ASP A 37 10.09 18.35 -14.85
CA ASP A 37 10.89 19.27 -15.65
C ASP A 37 10.70 19.02 -17.15
N LYS A 38 10.82 20.10 -17.93
CA LYS A 38 10.72 20.02 -19.40
C LYS A 38 11.79 19.07 -19.95
N GLY A 39 11.33 18.02 -20.63
CA GLY A 39 12.21 17.01 -21.26
C GLY A 39 12.27 15.70 -20.46
N GLU A 40 11.72 15.65 -19.28
CA GLU A 40 11.56 14.39 -18.55
C GLU A 40 10.56 13.48 -19.24
N LYS A 41 10.84 12.18 -19.18
CA LYS A 41 10.03 11.16 -19.84
C LYS A 41 8.77 10.88 -19.03
N THR A 42 7.61 11.10 -19.60
CA THR A 42 6.33 10.66 -19.01
C THR A 42 6.07 9.18 -19.22
N LEU A 43 5.27 8.57 -18.37
CA LEU A 43 5.01 7.13 -18.38
C LEU A 43 3.53 6.83 -18.66
N LYS A 44 3.31 6.07 -19.75
CA LYS A 44 1.99 5.56 -20.16
C LYS A 44 1.61 4.33 -19.33
N GLY A 45 0.30 4.17 -19.05
CA GLY A 45 -0.27 2.92 -18.52
C GLY A 45 -0.04 2.69 -17.03
N ILE A 46 0.43 3.72 -16.31
CA ILE A 46 0.59 3.65 -14.87
C ILE A 46 -0.78 3.82 -14.20
N LEU A 47 -1.08 2.95 -13.24
CA LEU A 47 -2.32 3.05 -12.47
C LEU A 47 -2.22 4.19 -11.46
N VAL A 48 -3.28 5.00 -11.41
CA VAL A 48 -3.45 6.08 -10.44
C VAL A 48 -4.80 5.89 -9.76
N SER A 49 -4.85 6.03 -8.45
CA SER A 49 -6.05 5.80 -7.64
C SER A 49 -6.26 6.89 -6.61
N ASP A 50 -7.53 7.10 -6.23
CA ASP A 50 -7.98 7.92 -5.11
C ASP A 50 -8.47 7.08 -3.91
N GLY A 51 -8.23 5.77 -3.95
CA GLY A 51 -8.72 4.81 -2.95
C GLY A 51 -10.09 4.21 -3.29
N LEU A 52 -10.68 4.57 -4.42
CA LEU A 52 -11.89 3.98 -5.00
C LEU A 52 -11.71 3.75 -6.49
N ASN A 53 -11.53 4.84 -7.24
CA ASN A 53 -11.34 4.80 -8.68
C ASN A 53 -9.89 4.42 -9.01
N VAL A 54 -9.68 3.70 -10.10
CA VAL A 54 -8.36 3.35 -10.62
C VAL A 54 -8.34 3.61 -12.13
N VAL A 55 -7.46 4.48 -12.58
CA VAL A 55 -7.31 4.85 -13.99
C VAL A 55 -5.88 4.61 -14.47
N LYS A 56 -5.68 4.54 -15.78
CA LYS A 56 -4.35 4.44 -16.40
C LYS A 56 -3.93 5.78 -17.00
N THR A 57 -2.66 6.13 -16.84
CA THR A 57 -2.10 7.26 -17.55
C THR A 57 -2.17 7.06 -19.07
N SER A 58 -2.44 8.14 -19.79
CA SER A 58 -2.51 8.22 -21.24
C SER A 58 -1.15 8.00 -21.93
N ALA A 59 -1.11 8.12 -23.24
CA ALA A 59 0.13 8.07 -24.01
C ALA A 59 1.10 9.22 -23.67
N SER A 60 0.56 10.37 -23.22
CA SER A 60 1.33 11.51 -22.72
C SER A 60 1.72 11.40 -21.23
N GLY A 61 1.34 10.31 -20.55
CA GLY A 61 1.59 10.10 -19.13
C GLY A 61 0.62 10.82 -18.20
N GLU A 62 -0.41 11.47 -18.75
CA GLU A 62 -1.41 12.23 -18.01
C GLU A 62 -2.56 11.34 -17.55
N TYR A 63 -3.19 11.71 -16.44
CA TYR A 63 -4.38 11.07 -15.91
C TYR A 63 -5.45 12.08 -15.53
N SER A 64 -6.69 11.64 -15.46
CA SER A 64 -7.82 12.33 -14.88
C SER A 64 -8.63 11.32 -14.06
N LEU A 65 -8.96 11.69 -12.84
CA LEU A 65 -9.63 10.89 -11.82
C LEU A 65 -10.83 11.67 -11.27
N PRO A 66 -12.06 11.12 -11.32
CA PRO A 66 -13.19 11.73 -10.62
C PRO A 66 -13.01 11.54 -9.13
N GLY A 67 -12.99 12.60 -8.34
CA GLY A 67 -12.91 12.50 -6.90
C GLY A 67 -14.17 11.88 -6.26
N HIS A 68 -14.08 11.46 -5.00
CA HIS A 68 -15.20 10.97 -4.19
C HIS A 68 -15.16 11.52 -2.76
N LYS A 69 -16.25 11.38 -2.00
CA LYS A 69 -16.42 12.05 -0.69
C LYS A 69 -15.52 11.54 0.43
N ARG A 70 -14.88 10.38 0.27
CA ARG A 70 -14.06 9.72 1.31
C ARG A 70 -12.59 9.65 0.97
N GLU A 71 -12.18 10.32 -0.10
CA GLU A 71 -10.80 10.38 -0.54
C GLU A 71 -9.91 11.10 0.48
N ARG A 72 -8.76 10.55 0.74
CA ARG A 72 -7.71 11.16 1.58
C ARG A 72 -6.38 11.26 0.85
N PHE A 73 -6.18 10.38 -0.12
CA PHE A 73 -4.94 10.27 -0.87
C PHE A 73 -5.19 10.07 -2.36
N LEU A 74 -4.25 10.57 -3.15
CA LEU A 74 -4.00 10.08 -4.50
C LEU A 74 -2.71 9.27 -4.47
N PHE A 75 -2.68 8.12 -5.14
CA PHE A 75 -1.50 7.26 -5.15
C PHE A 75 -1.36 6.51 -6.48
N ILE A 76 -0.13 6.11 -6.78
CA ILE A 76 0.19 5.32 -7.97
C ILE A 76 0.52 3.87 -7.59
N THR A 77 0.17 2.94 -8.47
CA THR A 77 0.81 1.63 -8.51
C THR A 77 2.22 1.82 -9.05
N THR A 78 3.23 1.83 -8.15
CA THR A 78 4.63 1.98 -8.56
C THR A 78 4.98 0.89 -9.56
N PRO A 79 5.39 1.20 -10.80
CA PRO A 79 5.61 0.18 -11.82
C PRO A 79 6.93 -0.58 -11.60
N SER A 80 6.99 -1.83 -12.07
CA SER A 80 8.21 -2.62 -12.08
C SER A 80 9.36 -1.89 -12.77
N GLY A 81 10.57 -1.97 -12.23
CA GLY A 81 11.76 -1.28 -12.73
C GLY A 81 11.91 0.16 -12.25
N TYR A 82 11.02 0.60 -11.36
CA TYR A 82 11.07 1.92 -10.74
C TYR A 82 10.92 1.86 -9.23
N LYS A 83 11.35 2.92 -8.57
CA LYS A 83 11.04 3.24 -7.18
C LYS A 83 10.58 4.67 -7.06
N THR A 84 9.93 5.00 -5.95
CA THR A 84 9.54 6.37 -5.61
C THR A 84 9.86 6.64 -4.14
N PHE A 85 10.20 7.87 -3.82
CA PHE A 85 10.34 8.28 -2.43
C PHE A 85 8.99 8.37 -1.73
N ARG A 86 7.94 8.66 -2.50
CA ARG A 86 6.56 8.71 -2.04
C ARG A 86 5.63 8.34 -3.21
N HIS A 87 4.89 7.24 -3.07
CA HIS A 87 3.93 6.78 -4.09
C HIS A 87 2.55 7.43 -3.95
N TYR A 88 2.37 8.38 -3.04
CA TYR A 88 1.11 9.01 -2.72
C TYR A 88 1.25 10.51 -2.46
N HIS A 89 0.14 11.22 -2.61
CA HIS A 89 -0.07 12.58 -2.10
C HIS A 89 -1.28 12.59 -1.19
N ALA A 90 -1.19 13.23 -0.02
CA ALA A 90 -2.38 13.60 0.73
C ALA A 90 -3.14 14.68 -0.05
N ILE A 91 -4.47 14.56 -0.11
CA ILE A 91 -5.31 15.53 -0.82
C ILE A 91 -5.38 16.82 -0.01
N GLU A 92 -5.02 17.91 -0.65
CA GLU A 92 -5.01 19.25 -0.09
C GLU A 92 -6.23 20.05 -0.57
N ASN A 93 -6.86 20.80 0.33
CA ASN A 93 -8.03 21.60 -0.01
C ASN A 93 -7.73 22.61 -1.13
N GLY A 94 -8.52 22.56 -2.20
CA GLY A 94 -8.39 23.44 -3.36
C GLY A 94 -7.29 23.07 -4.36
N LYS A 95 -6.53 22.00 -4.13
CA LYS A 95 -5.55 21.48 -5.07
C LYS A 95 -6.15 20.34 -5.88
N THR A 96 -6.02 20.41 -7.18
CA THR A 96 -6.58 19.43 -8.14
C THR A 96 -5.52 18.79 -9.04
N GLU A 97 -4.28 19.26 -9.00
CA GLU A 97 -3.19 18.74 -9.81
C GLU A 97 -2.10 18.10 -8.93
N TYR A 98 -1.78 16.82 -9.23
CA TYR A 98 -0.81 16.02 -8.50
C TYR A 98 0.04 15.19 -9.46
N ASP A 99 1.30 15.53 -9.57
CA ASP A 99 2.27 14.80 -10.40
C ASP A 99 3.03 13.77 -9.57
N PHE A 100 3.40 12.65 -10.20
CA PHE A 100 4.14 11.56 -9.57
C PHE A 100 5.48 11.32 -10.28
N GLY A 101 6.58 11.59 -9.60
CA GLY A 101 7.91 11.26 -10.05
C GLY A 101 8.33 9.85 -9.64
N VAL A 102 8.82 9.06 -10.59
CA VAL A 102 9.43 7.75 -10.34
C VAL A 102 10.88 7.74 -10.80
N ILE A 103 11.71 6.96 -10.11
CA ILE A 103 13.14 6.87 -10.33
C ILE A 103 13.45 5.46 -10.84
N PRO A 104 14.21 5.28 -11.94
CA PRO A 104 14.63 3.97 -12.39
C PRO A 104 15.33 3.20 -11.25
N TYR A 105 14.91 1.94 -11.05
CA TYR A 105 15.46 1.06 -10.05
C TYR A 105 15.66 -0.34 -10.64
N ASN A 106 16.91 -0.69 -10.81
CA ASN A 106 17.28 -2.02 -11.28
C ASN A 106 17.50 -2.92 -10.06
N ALA A 107 16.40 -3.49 -9.53
CA ALA A 107 16.53 -4.73 -8.75
C ALA A 107 17.16 -5.79 -9.65
N HIS A 108 17.76 -6.82 -9.05
CA HIS A 108 18.23 -7.97 -9.83
C HIS A 108 17.01 -8.76 -10.34
N LEU A 109 16.33 -8.17 -11.34
CA LEU A 109 15.23 -8.83 -12.03
C LEU A 109 15.83 -9.80 -13.02
N GLY A 110 15.47 -11.08 -12.88
CA GLY A 110 15.77 -12.10 -13.89
C GLY A 110 15.09 -11.78 -15.22
N GLY A 111 15.58 -12.38 -16.31
CA GLY A 111 15.14 -12.08 -17.68
C GLY A 111 13.65 -12.32 -17.95
N LYS A 112 12.92 -12.96 -17.01
CA LYS A 112 11.47 -13.21 -17.08
C LYS A 112 10.70 -12.55 -15.92
N GLY A 113 11.27 -11.52 -15.30
CA GLY A 113 10.68 -10.84 -14.16
C GLY A 113 10.88 -11.55 -12.82
N GLU A 114 11.77 -12.55 -12.77
CA GLU A 114 12.20 -13.21 -11.53
C GLU A 114 12.85 -12.18 -10.60
N HIS A 115 12.55 -12.24 -9.32
CA HIS A 115 13.09 -11.32 -8.33
C HIS A 115 12.95 -11.88 -6.92
N ALA A 116 13.57 -11.21 -5.95
CA ALA A 116 13.37 -11.51 -4.55
C ALA A 116 13.05 -10.23 -3.77
N PHE A 117 12.32 -10.38 -2.69
CA PHE A 117 12.03 -9.30 -1.75
C PHE A 117 12.26 -9.75 -0.31
N LEU A 118 12.39 -8.77 0.59
CA LEU A 118 12.55 -9.04 2.01
C LEU A 118 11.26 -8.73 2.76
N HIS A 119 10.89 -9.62 3.64
CA HIS A 119 9.71 -9.52 4.50
C HIS A 119 10.12 -9.44 5.96
N ILE A 120 9.65 -8.39 6.63
CA ILE A 120 9.73 -8.18 8.07
C ILE A 120 8.35 -7.86 8.62
N SER A 121 8.16 -8.08 9.91
CA SER A 121 6.90 -7.80 10.60
C SER A 121 7.13 -7.59 12.08
N ASP A 122 6.16 -7.02 12.76
CA ASP A 122 6.07 -7.00 14.23
C ASP A 122 7.36 -6.50 14.89
N THR A 123 7.90 -5.39 14.39
CA THR A 123 9.14 -4.82 14.95
C THR A 123 8.95 -4.25 16.33
N GLU A 124 7.74 -3.79 16.67
CA GLU A 124 7.31 -3.35 17.99
C GLU A 124 8.33 -2.46 18.71
N ILE A 125 8.90 -1.53 17.97
CA ILE A 125 9.89 -0.60 18.53
C ILE A 125 9.20 0.58 19.22
N SER A 126 9.81 1.11 20.28
CA SER A 126 9.35 2.33 20.93
C SER A 126 10.29 3.52 20.71
N THR A 127 11.56 3.23 20.46
CA THR A 127 12.61 4.23 20.23
C THR A 127 13.49 3.84 19.04
N ALA A 128 14.17 4.82 18.44
CA ALA A 128 15.16 4.58 17.40
C ALA A 128 16.49 4.03 17.98
N THR A 129 16.81 4.36 19.22
CA THR A 129 18.05 3.94 19.88
C THR A 129 18.06 2.43 20.11
N GLY A 130 19.16 1.79 19.73
CA GLY A 130 19.35 0.34 19.84
C GLY A 130 18.78 -0.46 18.67
N GLN A 131 18.32 0.23 17.61
CA GLN A 131 17.80 -0.40 16.39
C GLN A 131 18.83 -0.39 15.22
N GLU A 132 19.95 0.27 15.41
CA GLU A 132 20.91 0.60 14.37
C GLU A 132 21.53 -0.66 13.72
N GLU A 133 21.79 -1.67 14.50
CA GLU A 133 22.45 -2.90 14.05
C GLU A 133 21.57 -3.66 13.06
N TRP A 134 20.35 -4.05 13.46
CA TRP A 134 19.49 -4.82 12.60
C TRP A 134 19.02 -4.03 11.35
N VAL A 135 18.82 -2.70 11.47
CA VAL A 135 18.52 -1.83 10.32
C VAL A 135 19.67 -1.82 9.33
N SER A 136 20.92 -1.67 9.84
CA SER A 136 22.12 -1.71 9.00
C SER A 136 22.29 -3.06 8.31
N ASP A 137 22.06 -4.15 9.02
CA ASP A 137 22.23 -5.50 8.46
C ASP A 137 21.15 -5.83 7.44
N LEU A 138 19.90 -5.45 7.71
CA LEU A 138 18.81 -5.58 6.73
C LEU A 138 19.11 -4.78 5.45
N ARG A 139 19.62 -3.54 5.59
CA ARG A 139 20.03 -2.71 4.45
C ARG A 139 21.13 -3.37 3.63
N LYS A 140 22.21 -3.80 4.29
CA LYS A 140 23.34 -4.49 3.63
C LYS A 140 22.87 -5.75 2.90
N TYR A 141 22.02 -6.53 3.56
CA TYR A 141 21.48 -7.75 2.97
C TYR A 141 20.59 -7.44 1.76
N ALA A 142 19.68 -6.47 1.87
CA ALA A 142 18.82 -6.04 0.78
C ALA A 142 19.63 -5.58 -0.45
N HIS A 143 20.70 -4.81 -0.21
CA HIS A 143 21.59 -4.34 -1.26
C HIS A 143 22.36 -5.50 -1.92
N ASN A 144 23.00 -6.35 -1.11
CA ASN A 144 23.84 -7.46 -1.61
C ASN A 144 23.03 -8.49 -2.40
N GLU A 145 21.80 -8.75 -1.97
CA GLU A 145 20.89 -9.69 -2.65
C GLU A 145 20.11 -9.06 -3.81
N GLY A 146 20.26 -7.75 -4.03
CA GLY A 146 19.52 -7.02 -5.05
C GLY A 146 18.02 -7.12 -4.87
N ALA A 147 17.55 -6.98 -3.62
CA ALA A 147 16.13 -7.09 -3.31
C ALA A 147 15.30 -6.10 -4.12
N ALA A 148 14.18 -6.56 -4.67
CA ALA A 148 13.26 -5.70 -5.40
C ALA A 148 12.60 -4.67 -4.48
N PHE A 149 12.32 -5.06 -3.24
CA PHE A 149 11.78 -4.20 -2.19
C PHE A 149 11.91 -4.85 -0.80
N ILE A 150 11.60 -4.08 0.23
CA ILE A 150 11.34 -4.54 1.59
C ILE A 150 9.88 -4.26 1.89
N ILE A 151 9.18 -5.22 2.48
CA ILE A 151 7.82 -5.06 2.99
C ILE A 151 7.79 -5.29 4.50
N HIS A 152 7.18 -4.37 5.23
CA HIS A 152 6.84 -4.51 6.63
C HIS A 152 5.34 -4.77 6.76
N THR A 153 4.94 -5.92 7.28
CA THR A 153 3.54 -6.33 7.32
C THR A 153 2.79 -5.91 8.60
N GLY A 154 3.22 -4.83 9.25
CA GLY A 154 2.47 -4.20 10.34
C GLY A 154 3.01 -4.51 11.73
N ASP A 155 2.35 -3.92 12.73
CA ASP A 155 2.77 -3.88 14.13
C ASP A 155 4.18 -3.30 14.29
N ILE A 156 4.30 -2.06 13.81
CA ILE A 156 5.42 -1.17 14.13
C ILE A 156 5.32 -0.75 15.59
N CYS A 157 4.12 -0.72 16.08
CA CYS A 157 3.59 -0.52 17.43
C CYS A 157 3.66 0.88 17.99
N TYR A 158 2.43 1.31 18.26
CA TYR A 158 1.97 2.52 18.94
C TYR A 158 2.55 3.81 18.35
N GLU A 159 2.19 4.94 18.92
CA GLU A 159 2.61 6.26 18.44
C GLU A 159 4.13 6.43 18.42
N GLY A 160 4.83 5.85 19.40
CA GLY A 160 6.30 5.91 19.50
C GLY A 160 6.97 5.16 18.36
N GLY A 161 6.54 3.92 18.13
CA GLY A 161 7.05 3.09 17.04
C GLY A 161 6.80 3.72 15.68
N LEU A 162 5.56 4.12 15.40
CA LEU A 162 5.20 4.76 14.13
C LEU A 162 6.07 5.98 13.82
N LYS A 163 6.31 6.86 14.80
CA LYS A 163 7.12 8.06 14.62
C LYS A 163 8.62 7.78 14.46
N ASN A 164 9.14 6.77 15.16
CA ASN A 164 10.57 6.47 15.19
C ASN A 164 11.03 5.53 14.07
N HIS A 165 10.17 4.63 13.60
CA HIS A 165 10.54 3.61 12.62
C HIS A 165 10.77 4.21 11.22
N LYS A 166 9.87 5.05 10.72
CA LYS A 166 9.94 5.61 9.36
C LYS A 166 11.24 6.38 9.07
N PRO A 167 11.77 7.22 9.99
CA PRO A 167 13.07 7.86 9.80
C PRO A 167 14.23 6.89 9.65
N MET A 168 14.19 5.72 10.30
CA MET A 168 15.25 4.72 10.23
C MET A 168 15.14 3.86 8.97
N MET A 169 13.91 3.48 8.60
CA MET A 169 13.67 2.56 7.49
C MET A 169 12.69 3.15 6.47
N ASN A 170 13.23 3.64 5.39
CA ASN A 170 12.50 4.20 4.25
C ASN A 170 13.28 3.97 2.98
N THR A 171 12.68 4.23 1.82
CA THR A 171 13.29 4.00 0.50
C THR A 171 14.63 4.74 0.31
N VAL A 172 14.82 5.90 0.97
CA VAL A 172 16.09 6.65 0.88
C VAL A 172 17.18 5.94 1.68
N ASN A 173 16.90 5.65 2.95
CA ASN A 173 17.89 5.09 3.87
C ASN A 173 18.24 3.63 3.53
N MET A 174 17.25 2.87 3.07
CA MET A 174 17.44 1.46 2.69
C MET A 174 17.99 1.30 1.26
N GLU A 175 17.92 2.35 0.42
CA GLU A 175 18.33 2.37 -0.99
C GLU A 175 17.48 1.46 -1.91
N VAL A 176 16.60 0.66 -1.33
CA VAL A 176 15.59 -0.17 -2.01
C VAL A 176 14.18 0.34 -1.68
N PRO A 177 13.18 0.09 -2.51
CA PRO A 177 11.78 0.41 -2.19
C PRO A 177 11.37 -0.19 -0.84
N VAL A 178 10.70 0.58 0.01
CA VAL A 178 10.15 0.11 1.29
C VAL A 178 8.67 0.39 1.35
N TYR A 179 7.89 -0.66 1.59
CA TYR A 179 6.44 -0.64 1.69
C TYR A 179 5.98 -1.07 3.09
N TYR A 180 4.76 -0.68 3.48
CA TYR A 180 4.24 -0.90 4.82
C TYR A 180 2.77 -1.32 4.78
N CYS A 181 2.40 -2.37 5.53
CA CYS A 181 1.03 -2.63 5.95
C CYS A 181 0.80 -2.00 7.33
N ILE A 182 -0.46 -1.74 7.64
CA ILE A 182 -0.88 -1.36 8.99
C ILE A 182 -1.24 -2.62 9.77
N GLY A 183 -0.76 -2.73 11.03
CA GLY A 183 -1.13 -3.75 11.98
C GLY A 183 -2.21 -3.29 12.97
N ASN A 184 -2.63 -4.18 13.88
CA ASN A 184 -3.67 -3.85 14.86
C ASN A 184 -3.20 -2.86 15.93
N HIS A 185 -1.92 -2.90 16.32
CA HIS A 185 -1.32 -1.97 17.27
C HIS A 185 -0.83 -0.66 16.62
N ASP A 186 -0.92 -0.55 15.31
CA ASP A 186 -0.69 0.68 14.55
C ASP A 186 -1.95 1.54 14.41
N LEU A 187 -3.13 0.97 14.75
CA LEU A 187 -4.38 1.69 14.94
C LEU A 187 -4.36 2.37 16.32
N VAL A 188 -3.98 3.63 16.36
CA VAL A 188 -3.74 4.36 17.61
C VAL A 188 -4.79 5.45 17.83
N LYS A 189 -4.76 6.09 19.00
CA LYS A 189 -5.71 7.13 19.36
C LYS A 189 -5.62 8.33 18.41
N GLY A 190 -6.76 8.70 17.81
CA GLY A 190 -6.89 9.81 16.87
C GLY A 190 -8.37 10.09 16.58
N LYS A 191 -8.67 10.84 15.52
CA LYS A 191 -10.04 10.98 15.00
C LYS A 191 -10.56 9.64 14.46
N TYR A 192 -9.67 8.81 13.98
CA TYR A 192 -9.84 7.42 13.56
C TYR A 192 -8.51 6.68 13.76
N GLY A 193 -8.54 5.36 13.84
CA GLY A 193 -7.38 4.58 14.28
C GLY A 193 -6.13 4.73 13.43
N GLU A 194 -6.27 4.84 12.12
CA GLU A 194 -5.15 4.97 11.18
C GLU A 194 -4.66 6.40 10.94
N GLU A 195 -5.22 7.44 11.60
CA GLU A 195 -4.88 8.85 11.33
C GLU A 195 -3.37 9.11 11.44
N LEU A 196 -2.72 8.62 12.49
CA LEU A 196 -1.28 8.79 12.68
C LEU A 196 -0.48 7.99 11.66
N PHE A 197 -0.86 6.73 11.41
CA PHE A 197 -0.20 5.90 10.40
C PHE A 197 -0.26 6.58 9.02
N GLU A 198 -1.43 7.03 8.59
CA GLU A 198 -1.62 7.71 7.32
C GLU A 198 -0.79 8.99 7.20
N SER A 199 -0.65 9.75 8.28
CA SER A 199 0.16 10.97 8.28
C SER A 199 1.66 10.72 8.05
N ILE A 200 2.14 9.52 8.37
CA ILE A 200 3.56 9.14 8.29
C ILE A 200 3.84 8.23 7.08
N TYR A 201 2.98 7.22 6.86
CA TYR A 201 3.19 6.13 5.89
C TYR A 201 2.33 6.26 4.63
N GLY A 202 1.24 7.02 4.68
CA GLY A 202 0.29 7.19 3.58
C GLY A 202 -0.86 6.20 3.60
N PRO A 203 -1.46 5.89 2.43
CA PRO A 203 -2.65 5.06 2.34
C PRO A 203 -2.43 3.66 2.93
N VAL A 204 -3.45 3.13 3.60
CA VAL A 204 -3.41 1.82 4.27
C VAL A 204 -3.73 0.66 3.33
N TYR A 205 -4.19 0.94 2.12
CA TYR A 205 -4.34 -0.03 1.02
C TYR A 205 -3.90 0.59 -0.30
N TYR A 206 -3.12 -0.14 -1.04
CA TYR A 206 -2.52 0.28 -2.32
C TYR A 206 -1.88 -0.91 -3.01
N SER A 207 -1.39 -0.72 -4.24
CA SER A 207 -0.67 -1.74 -5.00
C SER A 207 0.64 -1.23 -5.58
N PHE A 208 1.51 -2.15 -5.97
CA PHE A 208 2.75 -1.88 -6.71
C PHE A 208 3.16 -3.10 -7.50
N ASP A 209 4.04 -2.92 -8.48
CA ASP A 209 4.54 -3.99 -9.34
C ASP A 209 6.05 -4.21 -9.11
N ALA A 210 6.48 -5.46 -9.10
CA ALA A 210 7.88 -5.82 -9.24
C ALA A 210 8.00 -7.08 -10.11
N GLY A 211 8.95 -7.08 -11.04
CA GLY A 211 9.04 -8.15 -12.04
C GLY A 211 7.74 -8.29 -12.83
N ASN A 212 7.22 -9.51 -12.87
CA ASN A 212 5.95 -9.86 -13.51
C ASN A 212 4.77 -9.93 -12.52
N THR A 213 4.98 -9.60 -11.25
CA THR A 213 4.01 -9.78 -10.15
C THR A 213 3.39 -8.46 -9.74
N HIS A 214 2.10 -8.51 -9.46
CA HIS A 214 1.33 -7.42 -8.88
C HIS A 214 1.16 -7.65 -7.38
N TYR A 215 1.59 -6.70 -6.57
CA TYR A 215 1.57 -6.75 -5.12
C TYR A 215 0.47 -5.85 -4.57
N ILE A 216 -0.33 -6.40 -3.68
CA ILE A 216 -1.52 -5.74 -3.12
C ILE A 216 -1.33 -5.65 -1.62
N VAL A 217 -1.37 -4.43 -1.08
CA VAL A 217 -1.39 -4.18 0.36
C VAL A 217 -2.84 -3.95 0.77
N THR A 218 -3.31 -4.70 1.76
CA THR A 218 -4.63 -4.55 2.37
C THR A 218 -4.48 -4.25 3.87
N PRO A 219 -5.41 -3.48 4.48
CA PRO A 219 -5.27 -3.08 5.88
C PRO A 219 -5.75 -4.16 6.84
N MET A 220 -5.32 -4.07 8.09
CA MET A 220 -5.90 -4.80 9.21
C MET A 220 -7.35 -4.35 9.47
N TRP A 221 -8.25 -5.29 9.77
CA TRP A 221 -9.70 -5.00 9.87
C TRP A 221 -10.16 -4.42 11.20
N GLY A 222 -9.29 -4.36 12.16
CA GLY A 222 -9.53 -3.80 13.49
C GLY A 222 -8.27 -3.87 14.32
N GLY A 223 -8.28 -3.25 15.47
CA GLY A 223 -7.14 -3.21 16.38
C GLY A 223 -7.49 -2.42 17.63
N ASP A 224 -6.49 -1.78 18.22
CA ASP A 224 -6.63 -1.05 19.49
C ASP A 224 -7.62 0.12 19.38
N TYR A 225 -7.71 0.72 18.20
CA TYR A 225 -8.70 1.76 17.90
C TYR A 225 -9.43 1.45 16.60
N ARG A 226 -10.67 1.95 16.52
CA ARG A 226 -11.52 1.72 15.37
C ARG A 226 -10.98 2.44 14.13
N PRO A 227 -10.81 1.72 12.99
CA PRO A 227 -10.42 2.34 11.74
C PRO A 227 -11.55 3.21 11.13
N GLY A 228 -11.16 4.20 10.35
CA GLY A 228 -12.05 5.03 9.55
C GLY A 228 -12.42 4.41 8.20
N TYR A 229 -11.62 3.49 7.68
CA TYR A 229 -11.95 2.71 6.48
C TYR A 229 -12.90 1.55 6.80
N THR A 230 -13.56 1.04 5.78
CA THR A 230 -14.45 -0.14 5.87
C THR A 230 -14.02 -1.22 4.89
N LYS A 231 -14.47 -2.45 5.12
CA LYS A 231 -14.29 -3.54 4.14
C LYS A 231 -14.89 -3.22 2.78
N GLU A 232 -15.98 -2.45 2.74
CA GLU A 232 -16.64 -2.00 1.51
C GLU A 232 -15.76 -1.04 0.72
N ASP A 233 -15.10 -0.09 1.39
CA ASP A 233 -14.14 0.82 0.73
C ASP A 233 -13.01 0.02 0.05
N VAL A 234 -12.41 -0.91 0.78
CA VAL A 234 -11.33 -1.75 0.26
C VAL A 234 -11.81 -2.69 -0.86
N TYR A 235 -13.04 -3.23 -0.75
CA TYR A 235 -13.64 -4.05 -1.79
C TYR A 235 -13.76 -3.30 -3.11
N HIS A 236 -14.31 -2.10 -3.09
CA HIS A 236 -14.49 -1.31 -4.29
C HIS A 236 -13.17 -0.94 -4.95
N TRP A 237 -12.19 -0.50 -4.15
CA TRP A 237 -10.86 -0.21 -4.66
C TRP A 237 -10.19 -1.48 -5.24
N LEU A 238 -10.15 -2.57 -4.49
CA LEU A 238 -9.50 -3.82 -4.90
C LEU A 238 -10.10 -4.39 -6.18
N LYS A 239 -11.44 -4.34 -6.31
CA LYS A 239 -12.13 -4.75 -7.53
C LYS A 239 -11.70 -3.90 -8.73
N ASN A 240 -11.60 -2.58 -8.55
CA ASN A 240 -11.20 -1.66 -9.61
C ASN A 240 -9.72 -1.81 -9.96
N ASP A 241 -8.85 -2.06 -8.99
CA ASP A 241 -7.42 -2.31 -9.19
C ASP A 241 -7.18 -3.61 -9.97
N LEU A 242 -7.77 -4.71 -9.53
CA LEU A 242 -7.69 -6.02 -10.19
C LEU A 242 -8.25 -6.01 -11.63
N ALA A 243 -9.24 -5.17 -11.92
CA ALA A 243 -9.78 -5.01 -13.26
C ALA A 243 -8.79 -4.35 -14.23
N GLN A 244 -7.74 -3.69 -13.74
CA GLN A 244 -6.75 -3.00 -14.55
C GLN A 244 -5.54 -3.87 -14.90
N ILE A 245 -5.29 -4.94 -14.16
CA ILE A 245 -4.14 -5.81 -14.41
C ILE A 245 -4.45 -6.85 -15.49
N PRO A 246 -3.45 -7.31 -16.25
CA PRO A 246 -3.65 -8.38 -17.23
C PRO A 246 -4.14 -9.67 -16.59
N GLU A 247 -5.05 -10.37 -17.29
CA GLU A 247 -5.50 -11.70 -16.88
C GLU A 247 -4.31 -12.66 -16.71
N GLY A 248 -4.33 -13.45 -15.64
CA GLY A 248 -3.29 -14.42 -15.32
C GLY A 248 -1.99 -13.81 -14.78
N LYS A 249 -1.88 -12.49 -14.63
CA LYS A 249 -0.74 -11.88 -13.93
C LYS A 249 -0.71 -12.39 -12.48
N PRO A 250 0.43 -12.90 -11.99
CA PRO A 250 0.54 -13.33 -10.60
C PRO A 250 0.24 -12.16 -9.63
N ILE A 251 -0.52 -12.45 -8.57
CA ILE A 251 -0.73 -11.51 -7.47
C ILE A 251 -0.18 -12.08 -6.16
N VAL A 252 0.31 -11.19 -5.30
CA VAL A 252 0.67 -11.46 -3.91
C VAL A 252 -0.03 -10.45 -3.02
N VAL A 253 -0.66 -10.92 -1.94
CA VAL A 253 -1.33 -10.06 -0.97
C VAL A 253 -0.47 -9.93 0.27
N PHE A 254 -0.31 -8.69 0.74
CA PHE A 254 0.25 -8.33 2.02
C PHE A 254 -0.87 -7.83 2.93
N ASN A 255 -0.93 -8.40 4.12
CA ASN A 255 -1.81 -7.95 5.21
C ASN A 255 -1.08 -8.23 6.51
N HIS A 256 -1.49 -7.61 7.60
CA HIS A 256 -0.90 -7.94 8.89
C HIS A 256 -1.39 -9.30 9.39
N ASP A 257 -2.63 -9.68 9.10
CA ASP A 257 -3.23 -10.95 9.51
C ASP A 257 -3.52 -11.86 8.30
N TYR A 258 -3.80 -13.12 8.58
CA TYR A 258 -4.13 -14.12 7.59
C TYR A 258 -5.54 -14.68 7.81
N TRP A 259 -6.32 -14.75 6.75
CA TRP A 259 -7.61 -15.42 6.80
C TRP A 259 -7.96 -16.07 5.46
N THR A 260 -8.69 -17.14 5.53
CA THR A 260 -9.21 -17.87 4.38
C THR A 260 -10.66 -18.28 4.62
N SER A 261 -11.36 -18.64 3.55
CA SER A 261 -12.67 -19.29 3.60
C SER A 261 -12.48 -20.76 3.20
N GLY A 262 -12.14 -21.61 4.15
CA GLY A 262 -11.69 -22.98 3.89
C GLY A 262 -10.35 -22.96 3.14
N ASP A 263 -10.30 -23.62 1.98
CA ASP A 263 -9.10 -23.67 1.15
C ASP A 263 -9.00 -22.52 0.12
N ARG A 264 -9.87 -21.50 0.23
CA ARG A 264 -9.95 -20.40 -0.72
C ARG A 264 -9.72 -19.06 -0.06
N HIS A 265 -9.07 -18.15 -0.80
CA HIS A 265 -8.82 -16.77 -0.41
C HIS A 265 -9.90 -15.88 -1.01
N VAL A 266 -11.00 -15.69 -0.28
CA VAL A 266 -12.10 -14.82 -0.70
C VAL A 266 -12.11 -13.57 0.16
N PHE A 267 -11.82 -12.42 -0.43
CA PHE A 267 -12.07 -11.15 0.22
C PHE A 267 -13.57 -10.88 0.24
N SER A 268 -14.16 -10.70 1.43
CA SER A 268 -15.59 -10.42 1.57
C SER A 268 -15.85 -9.17 2.39
N ALA A 269 -16.61 -8.24 1.81
CA ALA A 269 -17.19 -7.11 2.52
C ALA A 269 -18.65 -7.38 2.94
N GLY A 270 -19.16 -8.59 2.71
CA GLY A 270 -20.53 -8.99 2.97
C GLY A 270 -21.51 -8.60 1.86
N LYS A 271 -22.76 -9.05 1.96
CA LYS A 271 -23.83 -8.71 1.02
C LYS A 271 -23.53 -9.03 -0.46
N GLY A 272 -22.76 -10.09 -0.75
CA GLY A 272 -22.37 -10.44 -2.12
C GLY A 272 -21.22 -9.60 -2.69
N MET A 273 -20.55 -8.83 -1.86
CA MET A 273 -19.31 -8.12 -2.22
C MET A 273 -18.12 -9.02 -1.94
N ASP A 274 -17.91 -10.00 -2.81
CA ASP A 274 -16.87 -11.01 -2.68
C ASP A 274 -15.90 -10.93 -3.87
N ILE A 275 -14.61 -11.09 -3.60
CA ILE A 275 -13.56 -11.21 -4.60
C ILE A 275 -12.79 -12.50 -4.31
N ASP A 276 -12.83 -13.43 -5.26
CA ASP A 276 -12.04 -14.65 -5.21
C ASP A 276 -10.62 -14.37 -5.71
N LEU A 277 -9.69 -14.21 -4.79
CA LEU A 277 -8.29 -13.89 -5.11
C LEU A 277 -7.57 -15.06 -5.79
N ASP A 278 -7.98 -16.30 -5.54
CA ASP A 278 -7.42 -17.47 -6.23
C ASP A 278 -7.76 -17.46 -7.72
N ALA A 279 -8.94 -16.94 -8.09
CA ALA A 279 -9.31 -16.71 -9.50
C ALA A 279 -8.46 -15.63 -10.17
N HIS A 280 -7.84 -14.74 -9.41
CA HIS A 280 -6.88 -13.74 -9.86
C HIS A 280 -5.42 -14.20 -9.79
N ASN A 281 -5.16 -15.52 -9.80
CA ASN A 281 -3.82 -16.10 -9.79
C ASN A 281 -2.99 -15.73 -8.54
N LEU A 282 -3.62 -15.80 -7.35
CA LEU A 282 -2.93 -15.60 -6.08
C LEU A 282 -1.81 -16.64 -5.88
N LYS A 283 -0.60 -16.17 -5.59
CA LYS A 283 0.58 -16.98 -5.34
C LYS A 283 0.93 -17.08 -3.87
N ALA A 284 0.78 -15.96 -3.15
CA ALA A 284 1.05 -15.93 -1.73
C ALA A 284 0.21 -14.88 -1.01
N TRP A 285 -0.06 -15.18 0.26
CA TRP A 285 -0.50 -14.25 1.28
C TRP A 285 0.59 -14.15 2.34
N VAL A 286 1.16 -12.97 2.49
CA VAL A 286 2.31 -12.72 3.34
C VAL A 286 1.88 -11.85 4.53
N TYR A 287 2.17 -12.30 5.75
CA TYR A 287 1.60 -11.70 6.96
C TYR A 287 2.52 -11.82 8.19
N GLY A 288 2.13 -11.19 9.31
CA GLY A 288 2.80 -11.22 10.61
C GLY A 288 1.84 -11.63 11.73
N HIS A 289 1.66 -10.75 12.73
CA HIS A 289 0.64 -10.79 13.78
C HIS A 289 0.79 -11.92 14.81
N VAL A 290 0.99 -13.14 14.37
CA VAL A 290 1.04 -14.31 15.27
C VAL A 290 2.44 -14.62 15.79
N HIS A 291 3.45 -13.83 15.42
CA HIS A 291 4.85 -13.91 15.89
C HIS A 291 5.48 -15.30 15.72
N ILE A 292 5.20 -15.97 14.62
CA ILE A 292 5.79 -17.29 14.30
C ILE A 292 6.39 -17.31 12.90
N ASN A 293 7.42 -18.15 12.70
CA ASN A 293 7.94 -18.44 11.37
C ASN A 293 7.21 -19.63 10.77
N HIS A 294 6.22 -19.36 9.92
CA HIS A 294 5.31 -20.38 9.42
C HIS A 294 5.08 -20.24 7.91
N ILE A 295 5.03 -21.38 7.23
CA ILE A 295 4.66 -21.43 5.82
C ILE A 295 3.72 -22.62 5.63
N THR A 296 2.53 -22.36 5.10
CA THR A 296 1.56 -23.37 4.71
C THR A 296 1.11 -23.14 3.28
N ARG A 297 0.53 -24.18 2.70
CA ARG A 297 -0.12 -24.12 1.39
C ARG A 297 -1.62 -24.23 1.57
N HIS A 298 -2.36 -23.32 0.99
CA HIS A 298 -3.81 -23.35 0.89
C HIS A 298 -4.18 -23.22 -0.60
N GLY A 299 -4.77 -24.28 -1.16
CA GLY A 299 -5.01 -24.35 -2.59
C GLY A 299 -3.71 -24.18 -3.38
N ASN A 300 -3.67 -23.21 -4.27
CA ASN A 300 -2.49 -22.89 -5.10
C ASN A 300 -1.57 -21.81 -4.48
N ALA A 301 -1.99 -21.16 -3.39
CA ALA A 301 -1.24 -20.08 -2.76
C ALA A 301 -0.47 -20.54 -1.51
N LEU A 302 0.61 -19.83 -1.20
CA LEU A 302 1.36 -19.97 0.04
C LEU A 302 0.87 -18.93 1.06
N ALA A 303 0.61 -19.35 2.29
CA ALA A 303 0.50 -18.45 3.44
C ALA A 303 1.86 -18.39 4.14
N ILE A 304 2.46 -17.20 4.19
CA ILE A 304 3.83 -16.99 4.67
C ILE A 304 3.80 -16.00 5.83
N CYS A 305 4.09 -16.48 7.03
CA CYS A 305 4.21 -15.69 8.23
C CYS A 305 5.68 -15.55 8.64
N THR A 306 6.06 -14.39 9.17
CA THR A 306 7.36 -14.20 9.83
C THR A 306 7.16 -13.77 11.28
N SER A 307 8.11 -14.16 12.14
CA SER A 307 8.15 -13.70 13.52
C SER A 307 8.72 -12.29 13.62
N THR A 308 8.74 -11.76 14.84
CA THR A 308 9.28 -10.41 15.10
C THR A 308 10.78 -10.37 14.80
N LEU A 309 11.23 -9.34 14.11
CA LEU A 309 12.64 -9.14 13.77
C LEU A 309 13.50 -8.86 15.01
N ALA A 310 12.96 -8.07 15.95
CA ALA A 310 13.72 -7.61 17.13
C ALA A 310 13.74 -8.61 18.29
N ARG A 311 12.73 -9.48 18.42
CA ARG A 311 12.51 -10.31 19.63
C ARG A 311 12.45 -11.81 19.35
N GLY A 312 12.37 -12.23 18.10
CA GLY A 312 12.09 -13.61 17.73
C GLY A 312 10.60 -13.96 17.88
N GLY A 313 10.26 -15.22 17.74
CA GLY A 313 8.88 -15.70 17.77
C GLY A 313 8.47 -16.30 19.11
N ILE A 314 7.17 -16.39 19.35
CA ILE A 314 6.59 -17.14 20.48
C ILE A 314 6.82 -18.65 20.36
N ASP A 315 7.18 -19.11 19.17
CA ASP A 315 7.58 -20.47 18.85
C ASP A 315 9.07 -20.74 19.16
N HIS A 316 9.71 -19.86 19.90
CA HIS A 316 11.15 -19.86 20.21
C HIS A 316 12.07 -19.71 18.99
N ALA A 317 11.53 -19.27 17.85
CA ALA A 317 12.35 -18.91 16.70
C ALA A 317 13.25 -17.71 17.04
N THR A 318 14.46 -17.72 16.49
CA THR A 318 15.36 -16.55 16.59
C THR A 318 14.82 -15.38 15.81
N SER A 319 15.26 -14.17 16.18
CA SER A 319 15.02 -12.95 15.40
C SER A 319 15.43 -13.19 13.95
N ALA A 320 14.51 -12.92 13.03
CA ALA A 320 14.74 -13.21 11.62
C ALA A 320 13.88 -12.33 10.72
N PHE A 321 14.30 -12.22 9.48
CA PHE A 321 13.49 -11.74 8.35
C PHE A 321 13.50 -12.83 7.27
N ARG A 322 12.58 -12.71 6.31
CA ARG A 322 12.49 -13.65 5.20
C ARG A 322 12.99 -13.01 3.91
N LYS A 323 13.72 -13.78 3.13
CA LYS A 323 13.90 -13.55 1.69
C LYS A 323 12.92 -14.44 0.95
N ILE A 324 12.05 -13.85 0.15
CA ILE A 324 11.04 -14.54 -0.65
C ILE A 324 11.40 -14.34 -2.12
N GLY A 325 11.60 -15.44 -2.84
CA GLY A 325 11.87 -15.44 -4.27
C GLY A 325 10.60 -15.64 -5.07
N MET A 326 10.45 -14.86 -6.15
CA MET A 326 9.40 -15.00 -7.15
C MET A 326 10.04 -15.50 -8.44
N ASP A 327 9.58 -16.63 -8.95
CA ASP A 327 10.03 -17.15 -10.23
C ASP A 327 9.23 -16.56 -11.40
N SER A 328 9.49 -17.04 -12.62
CA SER A 328 8.82 -16.53 -13.82
C SER A 328 7.31 -16.80 -13.89
N LYS A 329 6.80 -17.62 -12.96
CA LYS A 329 5.37 -17.97 -12.86
C LYS A 329 4.69 -17.34 -11.63
N GLY A 330 5.49 -16.68 -10.80
CA GLY A 330 5.07 -16.03 -9.55
C GLY A 330 5.23 -16.91 -8.32
#